data_fdc5f91922937afbe4288a69a96d53a6
#
_entry.id   fdc5f91922937afbe4288a69a96d53a6
#
_cell.length_a   1.000
_cell.length_b   1.000
_cell.length_c   1.000
_cell.angle_alpha   90.00
_cell.angle_beta   90.00
_cell.angle_gamma   90.00
#
_symmetry.space_group_name_H-M   'P 1'
#
loop_
_entity.id
_entity.type
_entity.pdbx_description
1 polymer ?
#
loop_
_entity_poly.entity_id
_entity_poly.type
_entity_poly.pdbx_seq_one_letter_code
_entity_poly.pdbx_strand_id
1 'polypeptide(L)'
;MGLLAGYFGGKTDALISYLITTRLAMPVVMVALASASLIGGSLKVVIILLGCLLWDRFAVVVRAAVQQIRDAEYVASAQALGCSTLRILASEILPNLVGALIVVATLEMAHAILLESALSFLGVGVQPPIPSWGLMIAEGKPYMFFSPWVIAIPGVALMVLVLGINLVGDGLRDLILPDGRN
;
A
#
# COMPACT_ATOMS: atom_id res chain seq x y z
N MET A 1 -1.67 -5.29 -12.54
CA MET A 1 -2.94 -6.05 -12.40
C MET A 1 -4.15 -5.13 -12.49
N GLY A 2 -4.34 -4.14 -11.61
CA GLY A 2 -5.50 -3.24 -11.64
C GLY A 2 -5.71 -2.52 -12.98
N LEU A 3 -4.64 -2.06 -13.62
CA LEU A 3 -4.67 -1.42 -14.93
C LEU A 3 -5.28 -2.33 -16.01
N LEU A 4 -4.85 -3.60 -16.04
CA LEU A 4 -5.35 -4.59 -17.00
C LEU A 4 -6.81 -4.96 -16.72
N ALA A 5 -7.17 -5.16 -15.46
CA ALA A 5 -8.54 -5.46 -15.06
C ALA A 5 -9.50 -4.32 -15.44
N GLY A 6 -9.12 -3.07 -15.12
CA GLY A 6 -9.91 -1.88 -15.40
C GLY A 6 -10.11 -1.64 -16.90
N TYR A 7 -9.05 -1.80 -17.71
CA TYR A 7 -9.08 -1.50 -19.14
C TYR A 7 -9.80 -2.58 -19.96
N PHE A 8 -9.40 -3.85 -19.85
CA PHE A 8 -9.96 -4.92 -20.66
C PHE A 8 -11.36 -5.36 -20.20
N GLY A 9 -11.66 -5.26 -18.92
CA GLY A 9 -12.95 -5.68 -18.40
C GLY A 9 -13.21 -7.19 -18.55
N GLY A 10 -14.47 -7.59 -18.56
CA GLY A 10 -14.93 -8.94 -18.88
C GLY A 10 -14.24 -10.06 -18.09
N LYS A 11 -13.74 -11.09 -18.77
CA LYS A 11 -13.08 -12.25 -18.14
C LYS A 11 -11.78 -11.89 -17.44
N THR A 12 -11.01 -10.94 -17.99
CA THR A 12 -9.75 -10.45 -17.37
C THR A 12 -10.04 -9.77 -16.04
N ASP A 13 -11.06 -8.94 -16.01
CA ASP A 13 -11.51 -8.28 -14.79
C ASP A 13 -12.04 -9.28 -13.75
N ALA A 14 -12.85 -10.24 -14.17
CA ALA A 14 -13.37 -11.28 -13.28
C ALA A 14 -12.24 -12.10 -12.62
N LEU A 15 -11.23 -12.51 -13.39
CA LEU A 15 -10.09 -13.29 -12.88
C LEU A 15 -9.26 -12.47 -11.89
N ILE A 16 -8.90 -11.24 -12.26
CA ILE A 16 -8.07 -10.38 -11.39
C ILE A 16 -8.85 -9.99 -10.13
N SER A 17 -10.14 -9.67 -10.26
CA SER A 17 -11.01 -9.37 -9.11
C SER A 17 -11.15 -10.57 -8.18
N TYR A 18 -11.23 -11.78 -8.70
CA TYR A 18 -11.23 -13.00 -7.90
C TYR A 18 -9.93 -13.13 -7.07
N LEU A 19 -8.76 -12.89 -7.69
CA LEU A 19 -7.47 -12.92 -7.00
C LEU A 19 -7.40 -11.85 -5.90
N ILE A 20 -7.82 -10.62 -6.22
CA ILE A 20 -7.86 -9.50 -5.25
C ILE A 20 -8.80 -9.86 -4.08
N THR A 21 -10.01 -10.33 -4.35
CA THR A 21 -10.98 -10.66 -3.31
C THR A 21 -10.51 -11.81 -2.44
N THR A 22 -9.91 -12.84 -3.03
CA THR A 22 -9.31 -13.96 -2.29
C THR A 22 -8.21 -13.47 -1.36
N ARG A 23 -7.34 -12.55 -1.84
CA ARG A 23 -6.27 -11.97 -1.03
C ARG A 23 -6.83 -11.10 0.10
N LEU A 24 -7.82 -10.26 -0.17
CA LEU A 24 -8.48 -9.40 0.83
C LEU A 24 -9.25 -10.19 1.90
N ALA A 25 -9.75 -11.38 1.57
CA ALA A 25 -10.40 -12.28 2.53
C ALA A 25 -9.44 -12.84 3.58
N MET A 26 -8.13 -12.82 3.32
CA MET A 26 -7.12 -13.30 4.26
C MET A 26 -6.68 -12.18 5.21
N PRO A 27 -6.73 -12.39 6.55
CA PRO A 27 -6.20 -11.40 7.50
C PRO A 27 -4.71 -11.17 7.27
N VAL A 28 -4.33 -9.97 6.80
CA VAL A 28 -2.95 -9.65 6.41
C VAL A 28 -1.93 -9.93 7.50
N VAL A 29 -2.27 -9.62 8.75
CA VAL A 29 -1.39 -9.86 9.91
C VAL A 29 -1.12 -11.35 10.09
N MET A 30 -2.14 -12.20 9.94
CA MET A 30 -1.97 -13.66 10.08
C MET A 30 -1.08 -14.24 8.98
N VAL A 31 -1.29 -13.81 7.73
CA VAL A 31 -0.46 -14.25 6.61
C VAL A 31 0.99 -13.77 6.80
N ALA A 32 1.16 -12.52 7.23
CA ALA A 32 2.48 -11.95 7.51
C ALA A 32 3.20 -12.70 8.64
N LEU A 33 2.51 -12.99 9.76
CA LEU A 33 3.04 -13.76 10.88
C LEU A 33 3.47 -15.17 10.45
N ALA A 34 2.59 -15.90 9.76
CA ALA A 34 2.88 -17.25 9.30
C ALA A 34 4.08 -17.27 8.35
N SER A 35 4.12 -16.35 7.39
CA SER A 35 5.21 -16.26 6.40
C SER A 35 6.54 -15.87 7.06
N ALA A 36 6.55 -14.87 7.94
CA ALA A 36 7.74 -14.42 8.65
C ALA A 36 8.29 -15.52 9.59
N SER A 37 7.42 -16.29 10.24
CA SER A 37 7.82 -17.42 11.10
C SER A 37 8.46 -18.55 10.32
N LEU A 38 8.07 -18.77 9.05
CA LEU A 38 8.62 -19.84 8.21
C LEU A 38 9.93 -19.46 7.52
N ILE A 39 10.04 -18.19 7.08
CA ILE A 39 11.16 -17.72 6.24
C ILE A 39 12.26 -17.08 7.10
N GLY A 40 11.90 -16.56 8.27
CA GLY A 40 12.79 -15.83 9.17
C GLY A 40 12.57 -14.31 9.15
N GLY A 41 13.01 -13.63 10.22
CA GLY A 41 12.78 -12.20 10.49
C GLY A 41 13.92 -11.28 10.04
N SER A 42 14.46 -11.42 8.84
CA SER A 42 15.43 -10.44 8.34
C SER A 42 14.73 -9.23 7.71
N LEU A 43 15.37 -8.05 7.75
CA LEU A 43 14.84 -6.83 7.13
C LEU A 43 14.46 -7.05 5.65
N LYS A 44 15.29 -7.77 4.89
CA LYS A 44 15.02 -8.07 3.48
C LYS A 44 13.76 -8.93 3.31
N VAL A 45 13.59 -9.93 4.17
CA VAL A 45 12.40 -10.80 4.15
C VAL A 45 11.16 -10.00 4.47
N VAL A 46 11.19 -9.14 5.49
CA VAL A 46 10.06 -8.28 5.87
C VAL A 46 9.68 -7.33 4.72
N ILE A 47 10.65 -6.69 4.06
CA ILE A 47 10.38 -5.80 2.91
C ILE A 47 9.70 -6.56 1.76
N ILE A 48 10.25 -7.71 1.37
CA ILE A 48 9.69 -8.51 0.27
C ILE A 48 8.30 -9.02 0.65
N LEU A 49 8.13 -9.50 1.87
CA LEU A 49 6.87 -10.00 2.39
C LEU A 49 5.78 -8.92 2.35
N LEU A 50 6.05 -7.73 2.89
CA LEU A 50 5.11 -6.62 2.89
C LEU A 50 4.80 -6.15 1.46
N GLY A 51 5.80 -6.07 0.58
CA GLY A 51 5.61 -5.75 -0.83
C GLY A 51 4.70 -6.76 -1.54
N CYS A 52 4.84 -8.05 -1.23
CA CYS A 52 3.97 -9.11 -1.76
C CYS A 52 2.58 -9.14 -1.11
N LEU A 53 2.39 -8.53 0.04
CA LEU A 53 1.13 -8.55 0.76
C LEU A 53 0.28 -7.29 0.55
N LEU A 54 0.85 -6.16 0.16
CA LEU A 54 0.15 -4.86 0.11
C LEU A 54 -0.19 -4.39 -1.32
N TRP A 55 -0.09 -5.25 -2.33
CA TRP A 55 -0.37 -4.90 -3.73
C TRP A 55 -1.87 -4.81 -4.04
N ASP A 56 -2.72 -5.50 -3.28
CA ASP A 56 -4.14 -5.66 -3.51
C ASP A 56 -4.90 -4.33 -3.51
N ARG A 57 -4.62 -3.44 -2.57
CA ARG A 57 -5.25 -2.12 -2.50
C ARG A 57 -4.86 -1.22 -3.68
N PHE A 58 -3.58 -1.27 -4.10
CA PHE A 58 -3.17 -0.62 -5.35
C PHE A 58 -3.97 -1.14 -6.54
N ALA A 59 -4.16 -2.47 -6.62
CA ALA A 59 -4.91 -3.07 -7.71
C ALA A 59 -6.38 -2.65 -7.70
N VAL A 60 -7.03 -2.56 -6.53
CA VAL A 60 -8.42 -2.09 -6.39
C VAL A 60 -8.57 -0.64 -6.84
N VAL A 61 -7.73 0.27 -6.31
CA VAL A 61 -7.82 1.70 -6.61
C VAL A 61 -7.54 1.97 -8.08
N VAL A 62 -6.46 1.39 -8.63
CA VAL A 62 -6.10 1.53 -10.04
C VAL A 62 -7.20 0.96 -10.94
N ARG A 63 -7.76 -0.20 -10.61
CA ARG A 63 -8.88 -0.79 -11.38
C ARG A 63 -10.08 0.15 -11.43
N ALA A 64 -10.51 0.67 -10.28
CA ALA A 64 -11.65 1.57 -10.20
C ALA A 64 -11.40 2.87 -10.99
N ALA A 65 -10.23 3.47 -10.86
CA ALA A 65 -9.87 4.69 -11.55
C ALA A 65 -9.78 4.49 -13.08
N VAL A 66 -9.23 3.36 -13.54
CA VAL A 66 -9.19 3.02 -14.98
C VAL A 66 -10.59 2.82 -15.54
N GLN A 67 -11.47 2.17 -14.80
CA GLN A 67 -12.87 1.96 -15.26
C GLN A 67 -13.63 3.29 -15.44
N GLN A 68 -13.27 4.33 -14.69
CA GLN A 68 -13.89 5.66 -14.84
C GLN A 68 -13.43 6.40 -16.11
N ILE A 69 -12.17 6.19 -16.53
CA ILE A 69 -11.57 6.97 -17.62
C ILE A 69 -11.40 6.20 -18.93
N ARG A 70 -11.51 4.87 -18.95
CA ARG A 70 -11.28 4.05 -20.14
C ARG A 70 -12.25 4.36 -21.30
N ASP A 71 -13.45 4.83 -20.98
CA ASP A 71 -14.50 5.16 -21.95
C ASP A 71 -14.55 6.68 -22.23
N ALA A 72 -13.55 7.46 -21.77
CA ALA A 72 -13.47 8.90 -22.00
C ALA A 72 -13.14 9.20 -23.49
N GLU A 73 -13.59 10.36 -23.98
CA GLU A 73 -13.48 10.77 -25.40
C GLU A 73 -12.04 10.76 -25.92
N TYR A 74 -11.06 11.18 -25.10
CA TYR A 74 -9.65 11.17 -25.50
C TYR A 74 -9.09 9.75 -25.68
N VAL A 75 -9.54 8.77 -24.88
CA VAL A 75 -9.17 7.37 -25.03
C VAL A 75 -9.81 6.80 -26.29
N ALA A 76 -11.10 7.08 -26.54
CA ALA A 76 -11.81 6.66 -27.75
C ALA A 76 -11.16 7.26 -28.99
N SER A 77 -10.74 8.53 -28.97
CA SER A 77 -10.01 9.19 -30.06
C SER A 77 -8.67 8.51 -30.33
N ALA A 78 -7.90 8.17 -29.32
CA ALA A 78 -6.63 7.44 -29.46
C ALA A 78 -6.85 6.04 -30.09
N GLN A 79 -7.93 5.35 -29.71
CA GLN A 79 -8.30 4.06 -30.31
C GLN A 79 -8.68 4.21 -31.79
N ALA A 80 -9.47 5.24 -32.14
CA ALA A 80 -9.87 5.53 -33.52
C ALA A 80 -8.67 5.88 -34.42
N LEU A 81 -7.63 6.51 -33.86
CA LEU A 81 -6.36 6.78 -34.54
C LEU A 81 -5.46 5.53 -34.67
N GLY A 82 -5.89 4.37 -34.19
CA GLY A 82 -5.15 3.12 -34.30
C GLY A 82 -3.97 3.00 -33.34
N CYS A 83 -3.95 3.77 -32.23
CA CYS A 83 -2.92 3.63 -31.20
C CYS A 83 -2.94 2.24 -30.57
N SER A 84 -1.78 1.66 -30.34
CA SER A 84 -1.68 0.36 -29.65
C SER A 84 -2.18 0.46 -28.21
N THR A 85 -2.75 -0.62 -27.68
CA THR A 85 -3.22 -0.69 -26.28
C THR A 85 -2.16 -0.27 -25.29
N LEU A 86 -0.90 -0.70 -25.48
CA LEU A 86 0.20 -0.34 -24.61
C LEU A 86 0.44 1.17 -24.59
N ARG A 87 0.37 1.82 -25.74
CA ARG A 87 0.51 3.28 -25.86
C ARG A 87 -0.63 4.00 -25.14
N ILE A 88 -1.87 3.54 -25.33
CA ILE A 88 -3.04 4.10 -24.65
C ILE A 88 -2.89 3.98 -23.13
N LEU A 89 -2.52 2.80 -22.65
CA LEU A 89 -2.32 2.57 -21.21
C LEU A 89 -1.21 3.47 -20.62
N ALA A 90 -0.08 3.61 -21.33
CA ALA A 90 1.08 4.33 -20.84
C ALA A 90 0.97 5.85 -20.99
N SER A 91 0.38 6.34 -22.09
CA SER A 91 0.37 7.77 -22.43
C SER A 91 -0.93 8.48 -22.09
N GLU A 92 -2.07 7.78 -22.15
CA GLU A 92 -3.39 8.38 -21.95
C GLU A 92 -3.97 8.05 -20.57
N ILE A 93 -3.81 6.80 -20.11
CA ILE A 93 -4.44 6.34 -18.87
C ILE A 93 -3.54 6.55 -17.67
N LEU A 94 -2.31 6.03 -17.69
CA LEU A 94 -1.41 6.05 -16.53
C LEU A 94 -1.10 7.45 -15.98
N PRO A 95 -0.87 8.49 -16.80
CA PRO A 95 -0.65 9.84 -16.28
C PRO A 95 -1.85 10.40 -15.50
N ASN A 96 -3.07 10.06 -15.92
CA ASN A 96 -4.30 10.48 -15.25
C ASN A 96 -4.57 9.74 -13.93
N LEU A 97 -3.83 8.66 -13.66
CA LEU A 97 -3.93 7.89 -12.41
C LEU A 97 -2.94 8.33 -11.34
N VAL A 98 -1.99 9.21 -11.67
CA VAL A 98 -0.89 9.58 -10.76
C VAL A 98 -1.41 10.11 -9.42
N GLY A 99 -2.45 10.95 -9.43
CA GLY A 99 -3.08 11.43 -8.20
C GLY A 99 -3.62 10.30 -7.32
N ALA A 100 -4.38 9.38 -7.91
CA ALA A 100 -4.91 8.23 -7.19
C ALA A 100 -3.79 7.29 -6.67
N LEU A 101 -2.73 7.12 -7.46
CA LEU A 101 -1.56 6.32 -7.07
C LEU A 101 -0.81 6.94 -5.90
N ILE A 102 -0.65 8.24 -5.85
CA ILE A 102 0.01 8.94 -4.73
C ILE A 102 -0.79 8.74 -3.44
N VAL A 103 -2.10 8.92 -3.50
CA VAL A 103 -2.96 8.73 -2.32
C VAL A 103 -2.88 7.31 -1.79
N VAL A 104 -3.01 6.30 -2.65
CA VAL A 104 -2.91 4.91 -2.18
C VAL A 104 -1.51 4.57 -1.69
N ALA A 105 -0.46 5.12 -2.32
CA ALA A 105 0.93 4.88 -1.92
C ALA A 105 1.21 5.42 -0.51
N THR A 106 0.75 6.62 -0.17
CA THR A 106 0.95 7.19 1.17
C THR A 106 0.17 6.42 2.24
N LEU A 107 -1.06 6.01 1.96
CA LEU A 107 -1.84 5.17 2.86
C LEU A 107 -1.20 3.81 3.09
N GLU A 108 -0.71 3.15 2.02
CA GLU A 108 -0.05 1.85 2.13
C GLU A 108 1.34 1.94 2.77
N MET A 109 2.03 3.09 2.65
CA MET A 109 3.27 3.35 3.37
C MET A 109 3.05 3.38 4.88
N ALA A 110 2.03 4.12 5.34
CA ALA A 110 1.63 4.16 6.74
C ALA A 110 1.23 2.76 7.26
N HIS A 111 0.48 2.01 6.45
CA HIS A 111 0.05 0.66 6.77
C HIS A 111 1.23 -0.33 6.84
N ALA A 112 2.20 -0.23 5.92
CA ALA A 112 3.42 -1.05 5.93
C ALA A 112 4.26 -0.81 7.19
N ILE A 113 4.39 0.45 7.64
CA ILE A 113 5.11 0.81 8.87
C ILE A 113 4.44 0.19 10.09
N LEU A 114 3.12 0.28 10.19
CA LEU A 114 2.37 -0.31 11.30
C LEU A 114 2.47 -1.85 11.30
N LEU A 115 2.41 -2.48 10.12
CA LEU A 115 2.57 -3.94 9.99
C LEU A 115 3.98 -4.39 10.35
N GLU A 116 5.03 -3.70 9.86
CA GLU A 116 6.42 -3.99 10.26
C GLU A 116 6.57 -3.89 11.76
N SER A 117 6.10 -2.80 12.36
CA SER A 117 6.18 -2.59 13.80
C SER A 117 5.42 -3.66 14.60
N ALA A 118 4.26 -4.11 14.12
CA ALA A 118 3.50 -5.19 14.73
C ALA A 118 4.25 -6.54 14.64
N LEU A 119 4.86 -6.85 13.48
CA LEU A 119 5.65 -8.07 13.30
C LEU A 119 6.89 -8.07 14.21
N SER A 120 7.60 -6.95 14.28
CA SER A 120 8.77 -6.78 15.14
C SER A 120 8.40 -6.84 16.62
N PHE A 121 7.27 -6.24 17.01
CA PHE A 121 6.72 -6.35 18.37
C PHE A 121 6.38 -7.80 18.75
N LEU A 122 5.93 -8.60 17.81
CA LEU A 122 5.63 -10.03 18.01
C LEU A 122 6.86 -10.94 17.90
N GLY A 123 8.03 -10.37 17.63
CA GLY A 123 9.31 -11.10 17.60
C GLY A 123 9.59 -11.85 16.29
N VAL A 124 8.77 -11.64 15.24
CA VAL A 124 8.94 -12.28 13.91
C VAL A 124 9.32 -11.28 12.81
N GLY A 125 9.44 -10.00 13.15
CA GLY A 125 9.87 -8.93 12.25
C GLY A 125 11.39 -8.78 12.18
N VAL A 126 11.85 -7.52 12.13
CA VAL A 126 13.27 -7.18 12.08
C VAL A 126 13.97 -7.62 13.36
N GLN A 127 15.12 -8.30 13.21
CA GLN A 127 15.88 -8.85 14.32
C GLN A 127 17.09 -7.97 14.66
N PRO A 128 17.55 -7.98 15.94
CA PRO A 128 18.83 -7.36 16.31
C PRO A 128 19.97 -7.81 15.39
N PRO A 129 20.98 -6.98 15.10
CA PRO A 129 21.23 -5.64 15.69
C PRO A 129 20.49 -4.49 15.00
N ILE A 130 19.60 -4.74 14.05
CA ILE A 130 18.88 -3.69 13.31
C ILE A 130 17.76 -3.15 14.20
N PRO A 131 17.77 -1.84 14.56
CA PRO A 131 16.72 -1.28 15.39
C PRO A 131 15.41 -1.11 14.61
N SER A 132 14.28 -1.40 15.25
CA SER A 132 12.95 -0.98 14.80
C SER A 132 12.12 -0.48 15.99
N TRP A 133 11.21 0.43 15.75
CA TRP A 133 10.35 0.93 16.83
C TRP A 133 9.46 -0.17 17.43
N GLY A 134 8.99 -1.11 16.59
CA GLY A 134 8.24 -2.27 17.06
C GLY A 134 9.06 -3.15 18.03
N LEU A 135 10.33 -3.39 17.69
CA LEU A 135 11.27 -4.13 18.55
C LEU A 135 11.53 -3.38 19.87
N MET A 136 11.77 -2.06 19.82
CA MET A 136 11.97 -1.24 21.00
C MET A 136 10.75 -1.30 21.94
N ILE A 137 9.54 -1.27 21.39
CA ILE A 137 8.31 -1.42 22.18
C ILE A 137 8.24 -2.82 22.81
N ALA A 138 8.62 -3.86 22.06
CA ALA A 138 8.63 -5.24 22.57
C ALA A 138 9.61 -5.42 23.73
N GLU A 139 10.84 -4.91 23.59
CA GLU A 139 11.88 -4.95 24.63
C GLU A 139 11.52 -4.10 25.86
N GLY A 140 10.73 -3.05 25.66
CA GLY A 140 10.22 -2.21 26.75
C GLY A 140 9.15 -2.85 27.63
N LYS A 141 8.48 -3.94 27.19
CA LYS A 141 7.39 -4.59 27.95
C LYS A 141 7.71 -4.89 29.42
N PRO A 142 8.88 -5.47 29.78
CA PRO A 142 9.19 -5.76 31.18
C PRO A 142 9.28 -4.50 32.06
N TYR A 143 9.55 -3.34 31.47
CA TYR A 143 9.74 -2.08 32.15
C TYR A 143 8.48 -1.20 32.19
N MET A 144 7.35 -1.65 31.64
CA MET A 144 6.13 -0.86 31.46
C MET A 144 5.64 -0.20 32.75
N PHE A 145 5.74 -0.87 33.88
CA PHE A 145 5.26 -0.35 35.18
C PHE A 145 6.28 0.54 35.91
N PHE A 146 7.57 0.41 35.63
CA PHE A 146 8.64 1.17 36.32
C PHE A 146 9.20 2.29 35.46
N SER A 147 9.18 2.13 34.11
CA SER A 147 9.76 3.04 33.15
C SER A 147 8.91 3.14 31.91
N PRO A 148 7.67 3.65 31.99
CA PRO A 148 6.70 3.63 30.87
C PRO A 148 7.18 4.40 29.65
N TRP A 149 8.11 5.35 29.80
CA TRP A 149 8.69 6.11 28.69
C TRP A 149 9.47 5.25 27.69
N VAL A 150 9.98 4.10 28.10
CA VAL A 150 10.70 3.16 27.20
C VAL A 150 9.78 2.65 26.07
N ILE A 151 8.50 2.48 26.35
CA ILE A 151 7.48 2.12 25.36
C ILE A 151 6.85 3.36 24.73
N ALA A 152 6.61 4.40 25.56
CA ALA A 152 5.88 5.58 25.10
C ALA A 152 6.65 6.37 24.04
N ILE A 153 7.98 6.52 24.17
CA ILE A 153 8.80 7.28 23.22
C ILE A 153 8.76 6.65 21.81
N PRO A 154 9.10 5.37 21.58
CA PRO A 154 9.01 4.78 20.26
C PRO A 154 7.56 4.69 19.75
N GLY A 155 6.58 4.51 20.64
CA GLY A 155 5.16 4.53 20.26
C GLY A 155 4.70 5.89 19.75
N VAL A 156 5.07 6.98 20.42
CA VAL A 156 4.79 8.36 19.98
C VAL A 156 5.54 8.68 18.69
N ALA A 157 6.80 8.26 18.55
CA ALA A 157 7.57 8.45 17.34
C ALA A 157 6.89 7.78 16.14
N LEU A 158 6.39 6.55 16.31
CA LEU A 158 5.66 5.80 15.30
C LEU A 158 4.35 6.50 14.94
N MET A 159 3.59 6.98 15.92
CA MET A 159 2.37 7.75 15.73
C MET A 159 2.63 9.03 14.93
N VAL A 160 3.64 9.80 15.27
CA VAL A 160 4.01 11.05 14.59
C VAL A 160 4.44 10.77 13.15
N LEU A 161 5.22 9.72 12.91
CA LEU A 161 5.62 9.33 11.55
C LEU A 161 4.41 8.97 10.68
N VAL A 162 3.51 8.13 11.19
CA VAL A 162 2.31 7.70 10.46
C VAL A 162 1.39 8.89 10.16
N LEU A 163 1.17 9.77 11.14
CA LEU A 163 0.41 11.00 10.92
C LEU A 163 1.08 11.91 9.90
N GLY A 164 2.40 12.08 9.99
CA GLY A 164 3.16 12.88 9.03
C GLY A 164 3.04 12.37 7.60
N ILE A 165 3.14 11.07 7.39
CA ILE A 165 2.98 10.45 6.07
C ILE A 165 1.57 10.67 5.52
N ASN A 166 0.53 10.49 6.34
CA ASN A 166 -0.85 10.72 5.92
C ASN A 166 -1.09 12.20 5.55
N LEU A 167 -0.59 13.15 6.36
CA LEU A 167 -0.71 14.57 6.06
C LEU A 167 0.03 14.97 4.78
N VAL A 168 1.20 14.39 4.53
CA VAL A 168 1.93 14.57 3.26
C VAL A 168 1.13 14.00 2.10
N GLY A 169 0.51 12.83 2.27
CA GLY A 169 -0.36 12.22 1.28
C GLY A 169 -1.55 13.09 0.91
N ASP A 170 -2.23 13.62 1.90
CA ASP A 170 -3.37 14.52 1.72
C ASP A 170 -2.92 15.83 1.03
N GLY A 171 -1.82 16.43 1.47
CA GLY A 171 -1.27 17.64 0.84
C GLY A 171 -0.84 17.42 -0.61
N LEU A 172 -0.25 16.28 -0.95
CA LEU A 172 0.08 15.93 -2.33
C LEU A 172 -1.17 15.71 -3.18
N ARG A 173 -2.19 15.09 -2.63
CA ARG A 173 -3.49 14.93 -3.29
C ARG A 173 -4.08 16.29 -3.66
N ASP A 174 -4.15 17.22 -2.70
CA ASP A 174 -4.75 18.54 -2.91
C ASP A 174 -3.97 19.38 -3.94
N LEU A 175 -2.65 19.19 -4.05
CA LEU A 175 -1.81 19.85 -5.04
C LEU A 175 -2.00 19.27 -6.45
N ILE A 176 -2.20 17.94 -6.57
CA ILE A 176 -2.27 17.25 -7.87
C ILE A 176 -3.70 17.20 -8.40
N LEU A 177 -4.66 17.12 -7.51
CA LEU A 177 -6.10 17.12 -7.82
C LEU A 177 -6.74 18.33 -7.12
N PRO A 178 -6.46 19.56 -7.57
CA PRO A 178 -7.16 20.71 -7.03
C PRO A 178 -8.65 20.50 -7.30
N ASP A 179 -9.42 20.28 -6.22
CA ASP A 179 -10.88 20.25 -6.30
C ASP A 179 -11.31 21.50 -7.07
N GLY A 180 -11.95 21.29 -8.22
CA GLY A 180 -12.58 22.35 -8.98
C GLY A 180 -13.68 22.97 -8.10
N ARG A 181 -13.26 23.88 -7.20
CA ARG A 181 -14.18 24.80 -6.54
C ARG A 181 -14.69 25.77 -7.61
N ASN A 182 -15.82 25.42 -8.20
CA ASN A 182 -16.79 26.37 -8.77
C ASN A 182 -18.16 26.10 -8.13
#